data_b4931ddcf906ff636413a6c48d944f3f
#
_entry.id   b4931ddcf906ff636413a6c48d944f3f
#
_cell.length_a   1.000
_cell.length_b   1.000
_cell.length_c   1.000
_cell.angle_alpha   90.00
_cell.angle_beta   90.00
_cell.angle_gamma   90.00
#
_symmetry.space_group_name_H-M   'P 1'
#
loop_
_entity.id
_entity.type
_entity.pdbx_description
1 polymer ?
#
loop_
_entity_poly.entity_id
_entity_poly.type
_entity_poly.pdbx_seq_one_letter_code
_entity_poly.pdbx_strand_id
1 'polypeptide(L)'
;MNDLQVVMLASGSKGNAALISSSRQRFLVDIGISCRELTKRMKEICVSPEELDGVFITHEHVDHVRGLETFLKKYQVPVYSSMHTWRAILGKYTAMERKNCRLIEGGLLCGDMRIESFAIPHDAADPHGYSFTSQASDAKCTYLTDAGFITDTIREAVAGSDTLVLEANHDVEMLKNGPYPQALKQRILSTRGHLSNNTAGIFLASLAKLPEHVVLAHLSEKNNLPQLAQDTVENILADKKRLEETQLFVADQHKLVADSPLTLDLGF
;
A
#
# COMPACT_ATOMS: atom_id res chain seq x y z
N MET A 1 -22.51 0.33 -5.60
CA MET A 1 -21.92 -0.62 -4.61
C MET A 1 -20.43 -0.64 -4.88
N ASN A 2 -19.61 -0.62 -3.83
CA ASN A 2 -18.16 -0.76 -3.97
C ASN A 2 -17.87 -2.17 -4.51
N ASP A 3 -17.28 -2.25 -5.70
CA ASP A 3 -16.88 -3.51 -6.36
C ASP A 3 -15.37 -3.74 -6.23
N LEU A 4 -14.66 -2.85 -5.51
CA LEU A 4 -13.23 -3.00 -5.24
C LEU A 4 -13.01 -3.73 -3.92
N GLN A 5 -12.09 -4.65 -3.93
CA GLN A 5 -11.61 -5.37 -2.75
C GLN A 5 -10.12 -5.21 -2.60
N VAL A 6 -9.66 -5.01 -1.38
CA VAL A 6 -8.24 -4.92 -1.01
C VAL A 6 -7.87 -6.11 -0.15
N VAL A 7 -6.82 -6.82 -0.54
CA VAL A 7 -6.20 -7.88 0.28
C VAL A 7 -4.75 -7.55 0.52
N MET A 8 -4.41 -7.23 1.74
CA MET A 8 -3.03 -7.08 2.18
C MET A 8 -2.39 -8.46 2.25
N LEU A 9 -1.55 -8.78 1.29
CA LEU A 9 -0.81 -10.05 1.27
C LEU A 9 0.34 -10.03 2.27
N ALA A 10 0.99 -8.88 2.45
CA ALA A 10 1.99 -8.61 3.48
C ALA A 10 2.07 -7.10 3.71
N SER A 11 2.35 -6.67 4.95
CA SER A 11 2.56 -5.26 5.24
C SER A 11 3.52 -5.05 6.41
N GLY A 12 4.55 -4.24 6.22
CA GLY A 12 5.53 -3.86 7.23
C GLY A 12 6.96 -3.85 6.72
N SER A 13 7.91 -3.58 7.59
CA SER A 13 9.34 -3.36 7.26
C SER A 13 10.07 -4.57 6.64
N LYS A 14 9.45 -5.75 6.59
CA LYS A 14 10.04 -6.95 5.97
C LYS A 14 9.52 -7.24 4.58
N GLY A 15 8.47 -6.56 4.17
CA GLY A 15 7.97 -6.67 2.81
C GLY A 15 6.48 -6.33 2.72
N ASN A 16 6.16 -5.62 1.66
CA ASN A 16 4.82 -5.12 1.35
C ASN A 16 4.33 -5.75 0.05
N ALA A 17 3.08 -6.15 0.02
CA ALA A 17 2.38 -6.60 -1.17
C ALA A 17 0.87 -6.50 -0.90
N ALA A 18 0.12 -5.83 -1.77
CA ALA A 18 -1.32 -5.70 -1.67
C ALA A 18 -1.98 -6.04 -3.00
N LEU A 19 -3.03 -6.86 -2.96
CA LEU A 19 -3.88 -7.13 -4.11
C LEU A 19 -5.09 -6.19 -4.07
N ILE A 20 -5.33 -5.47 -5.17
CA ILE A 20 -6.51 -4.65 -5.38
C ILE A 20 -7.25 -5.25 -6.56
N SER A 21 -8.50 -5.63 -6.37
CA SER A 21 -9.29 -6.32 -7.38
C SER A 21 -10.70 -5.76 -7.52
N SER A 22 -11.19 -5.79 -8.75
CA SER A 22 -12.61 -5.71 -9.08
C SER A 22 -13.13 -7.09 -9.48
N SER A 23 -14.38 -7.17 -9.90
CA SER A 23 -14.93 -8.42 -10.47
C SER A 23 -14.24 -8.87 -11.76
N ARG A 24 -13.46 -7.98 -12.42
CA ARG A 24 -12.87 -8.22 -13.74
C ARG A 24 -11.35 -8.12 -13.76
N GLN A 25 -10.75 -7.32 -12.87
CA GLN A 25 -9.33 -7.01 -12.91
C GLN A 25 -8.66 -7.18 -11.56
N ARG A 26 -7.38 -7.55 -11.61
CA ARG A 26 -6.54 -7.79 -10.44
C ARG A 26 -5.20 -7.09 -10.60
N PHE A 27 -4.88 -6.24 -9.65
CA PHE A 27 -3.64 -5.48 -9.61
C PHE A 27 -2.89 -5.74 -8.32
N LEU A 28 -1.59 -5.89 -8.41
CA LEU A 28 -0.72 -6.01 -7.27
C LEU A 28 0.01 -4.68 -7.04
N VAL A 29 0.09 -4.22 -5.81
CA VAL A 29 0.96 -3.11 -5.40
C VAL A 29 2.10 -3.68 -4.60
N ASP A 30 3.31 -3.48 -5.09
CA ASP A 30 4.60 -3.96 -4.58
C ASP A 30 4.79 -5.49 -4.55
N ILE A 31 6.05 -5.90 -4.57
CA ILE A 31 6.52 -7.29 -4.42
C ILE A 31 7.65 -7.32 -3.38
N GLY A 32 7.36 -6.82 -2.19
CA GLY A 32 8.35 -6.68 -1.10
C GLY A 32 8.68 -7.98 -0.38
N ILE A 33 7.88 -9.03 -0.57
CA ILE A 33 8.14 -10.38 -0.10
C ILE A 33 8.75 -11.24 -1.22
N SER A 34 9.34 -12.40 -0.88
CA SER A 34 9.88 -13.28 -1.92
C SER A 34 8.78 -13.72 -2.89
N CYS A 35 9.12 -13.89 -4.17
CA CYS A 35 8.18 -14.36 -5.19
C CYS A 35 7.52 -15.70 -4.79
N ARG A 36 8.25 -16.59 -4.09
CA ARG A 36 7.71 -17.85 -3.54
C ARG A 36 6.62 -17.58 -2.50
N GLU A 37 6.86 -16.67 -1.56
CA GLU A 37 5.89 -16.32 -0.53
C GLU A 37 4.69 -15.59 -1.12
N LEU A 38 4.91 -14.68 -2.07
CA LEU A 38 3.84 -14.03 -2.82
C LEU A 38 2.91 -15.05 -3.48
N THR A 39 3.47 -15.99 -4.27
CA THR A 39 2.68 -17.03 -4.94
C THR A 39 1.90 -17.90 -3.94
N LYS A 40 2.52 -18.22 -2.79
CA LYS A 40 1.84 -18.98 -1.73
C LYS A 40 0.63 -18.22 -1.19
N ARG A 41 0.78 -16.94 -0.83
CA ARG A 41 -0.29 -16.10 -0.26
C ARG A 41 -1.40 -15.82 -1.27
N MET A 42 -1.06 -15.58 -2.53
CA MET A 42 -2.04 -15.43 -3.60
C MET A 42 -2.86 -16.73 -3.78
N LYS A 43 -2.23 -17.90 -3.68
CA LYS A 43 -2.94 -19.18 -3.72
C LYS A 43 -3.92 -19.38 -2.56
N GLU A 44 -3.63 -18.84 -1.38
CA GLU A 44 -4.54 -18.90 -0.21
C GLU A 44 -5.87 -18.16 -0.47
N ILE A 45 -5.88 -17.22 -1.41
CA ILE A 45 -7.06 -16.49 -1.89
C ILE A 45 -7.49 -16.92 -3.29
N CYS A 46 -7.07 -18.11 -3.74
CA CYS A 46 -7.44 -18.69 -5.03
C CYS A 46 -7.08 -17.80 -6.26
N VAL A 47 -6.03 -16.98 -6.16
CA VAL A 47 -5.54 -16.13 -7.26
C VAL A 47 -4.15 -16.61 -7.69
N SER A 48 -3.94 -16.76 -9.00
CA SER A 48 -2.63 -17.04 -9.57
C SER A 48 -1.93 -15.74 -10.01
N PRO A 49 -0.58 -15.65 -9.93
CA PRO A 49 0.14 -14.49 -10.45
C PRO A 49 -0.09 -14.23 -11.94
N GLU A 50 -0.41 -15.24 -12.73
CA GLU A 50 -0.74 -15.12 -14.15
C GLU A 50 -2.07 -14.42 -14.43
N GLU A 51 -2.95 -14.34 -13.41
CA GLU A 51 -4.26 -13.67 -13.51
C GLU A 51 -4.17 -12.17 -13.18
N LEU A 52 -2.98 -11.66 -12.88
CA LEU A 52 -2.77 -10.24 -12.65
C LEU A 52 -2.77 -9.46 -13.97
N ASP A 53 -3.54 -8.40 -14.04
CA ASP A 53 -3.55 -7.43 -15.15
C ASP A 53 -2.36 -6.48 -15.09
N GLY A 54 -1.77 -6.28 -13.91
CA GLY A 54 -0.59 -5.46 -13.71
C GLY A 54 -0.05 -5.46 -12.29
N VAL A 55 1.19 -5.02 -12.16
CA VAL A 55 1.85 -4.77 -10.88
C VAL A 55 2.31 -3.31 -10.85
N PHE A 56 2.12 -2.63 -9.74
CA PHE A 56 2.52 -1.25 -9.53
C PHE A 56 3.55 -1.18 -8.41
N ILE A 57 4.74 -0.67 -8.72
CA ILE A 57 5.83 -0.52 -7.75
C ILE A 57 5.86 0.92 -7.25
N THR A 58 5.74 1.09 -5.94
CA THR A 58 5.73 2.40 -5.29
C THR A 58 7.11 3.06 -5.33
N HIS A 59 8.16 2.33 -4.97
CA HIS A 59 9.56 2.79 -4.97
C HIS A 59 10.56 1.61 -4.87
N GLU A 60 11.85 1.91 -4.90
CA GLU A 60 12.94 0.91 -5.04
C GLU A 60 13.45 0.27 -3.75
N HIS A 61 12.88 0.55 -2.57
CA HIS A 61 13.32 -0.06 -1.33
C HIS A 61 13.09 -1.58 -1.34
N VAL A 62 13.96 -2.30 -0.63
CA VAL A 62 14.00 -3.76 -0.70
C VAL A 62 12.71 -4.42 -0.21
N ASP A 63 12.04 -3.83 0.73
CA ASP A 63 10.74 -4.27 1.26
C ASP A 63 9.54 -3.96 0.34
N HIS A 64 9.80 -3.38 -0.85
CA HIS A 64 8.83 -3.19 -1.93
C HIS A 64 9.20 -3.97 -3.21
N VAL A 65 10.48 -4.35 -3.39
CA VAL A 65 10.94 -4.98 -4.65
C VAL A 65 11.68 -6.32 -4.48
N ARG A 66 11.77 -6.88 -3.28
CA ARG A 66 12.55 -8.11 -3.00
C ARG A 66 12.23 -9.28 -3.92
N GLY A 67 10.98 -9.48 -4.26
CA GLY A 67 10.50 -10.58 -5.12
C GLY A 67 10.51 -10.25 -6.61
N LEU A 68 10.69 -8.97 -6.99
CA LEU A 68 10.44 -8.45 -8.31
C LEU A 68 11.30 -9.11 -9.40
N GLU A 69 12.61 -9.28 -9.17
CA GLU A 69 13.50 -9.91 -10.15
C GLU A 69 13.05 -11.34 -10.49
N THR A 70 12.69 -12.13 -9.47
CA THR A 70 12.19 -13.49 -9.67
C THR A 70 10.82 -13.51 -10.32
N PHE A 71 9.97 -12.55 -9.98
CA PHE A 71 8.64 -12.39 -10.57
C PHE A 71 8.74 -12.12 -12.07
N LEU A 72 9.55 -11.15 -12.49
CA LEU A 72 9.75 -10.78 -13.89
C LEU A 72 10.32 -11.93 -14.74
N LYS A 73 11.14 -12.81 -14.14
CA LYS A 73 11.65 -14.02 -14.81
C LYS A 73 10.58 -15.09 -15.00
N LYS A 74 9.60 -15.17 -14.10
CA LYS A 74 8.59 -16.23 -14.08
C LYS A 74 7.31 -15.88 -14.82
N TYR A 75 6.86 -14.64 -14.71
CA TYR A 75 5.53 -14.21 -15.11
C TYR A 75 5.57 -13.14 -16.20
N GLN A 76 4.63 -13.20 -17.13
CA GLN A 76 4.53 -12.25 -18.25
C GLN A 76 3.55 -11.11 -17.95
N VAL A 77 3.48 -10.68 -16.70
CA VAL A 77 2.63 -9.60 -16.22
C VAL A 77 3.34 -8.25 -16.38
N PRO A 78 2.68 -7.20 -16.88
CA PRO A 78 3.27 -5.86 -16.97
C PRO A 78 3.49 -5.29 -15.56
N VAL A 79 4.66 -4.69 -15.35
CA VAL A 79 5.04 -4.06 -14.08
C VAL A 79 5.28 -2.57 -14.33
N TYR A 80 4.55 -1.74 -13.63
CA TYR A 80 4.54 -0.30 -13.81
C TYR A 80 5.26 0.39 -12.66
N SER A 81 6.06 1.42 -12.98
CA SER A 81 6.63 2.35 -12.01
C SER A 81 7.09 3.63 -12.71
N SER A 82 7.53 4.62 -11.93
CA SER A 82 8.10 5.84 -12.47
C SER A 82 9.46 5.61 -13.15
N MET A 83 9.88 6.53 -13.99
CA MET A 83 11.17 6.47 -14.67
C MET A 83 12.35 6.43 -13.69
N HIS A 84 12.31 7.24 -12.63
CA HIS A 84 13.42 7.32 -11.69
C HIS A 84 13.48 6.09 -10.77
N THR A 85 12.33 5.58 -10.34
CA THR A 85 12.24 4.32 -9.61
C THR A 85 12.79 3.15 -10.44
N TRP A 86 12.43 3.03 -11.73
CA TRP A 86 13.02 2.03 -12.62
C TRP A 86 14.54 2.17 -12.78
N ARG A 87 15.06 3.40 -12.92
CA ARG A 87 16.50 3.64 -12.97
C ARG A 87 17.22 3.17 -11.71
N ALA A 88 16.65 3.44 -10.54
CA ALA A 88 17.21 2.99 -9.26
C ALA A 88 17.17 1.46 -9.13
N ILE A 89 16.05 0.82 -9.46
CA ILE A 89 15.90 -0.65 -9.45
C ILE A 89 16.90 -1.31 -10.40
N LEU A 90 16.92 -0.89 -11.67
CA LEU A 90 17.77 -1.48 -12.70
C LEU A 90 19.28 -1.20 -12.50
N GLY A 91 19.62 -0.11 -11.81
CA GLY A 91 20.99 0.17 -11.37
C GLY A 91 21.47 -0.82 -10.30
N LYS A 92 20.58 -1.26 -9.44
CA LYS A 92 20.87 -2.24 -8.36
C LYS A 92 20.77 -3.69 -8.84
N TYR A 93 19.80 -4.01 -9.68
CA TYR A 93 19.48 -5.34 -10.19
C TYR A 93 19.80 -5.43 -11.69
N THR A 94 21.08 -5.42 -12.05
CA THR A 94 21.54 -5.30 -13.45
C THR A 94 21.14 -6.48 -14.36
N ALA A 95 20.89 -7.66 -13.78
CA ALA A 95 20.45 -8.87 -14.48
C ALA A 95 18.91 -9.01 -14.58
N MET A 96 18.16 -8.01 -14.12
CA MET A 96 16.71 -8.03 -14.16
C MET A 96 16.19 -7.97 -15.61
N GLU A 97 15.20 -8.81 -15.93
CA GLU A 97 14.50 -8.76 -17.21
C GLU A 97 13.66 -7.50 -17.34
N ARG A 98 13.72 -6.86 -18.52
CA ARG A 98 13.05 -5.57 -18.75
C ARG A 98 11.83 -5.67 -19.67
N LYS A 99 11.55 -6.84 -20.22
CA LYS A 99 10.49 -7.04 -21.23
C LYS A 99 9.12 -6.56 -20.76
N ASN A 100 8.80 -6.75 -19.48
CA ASN A 100 7.51 -6.40 -18.88
C ASN A 100 7.56 -5.11 -18.05
N CYS A 101 8.70 -4.41 -17.96
CA CYS A 101 8.78 -3.11 -17.31
C CYS A 101 8.05 -2.05 -18.14
N ARG A 102 7.20 -1.28 -17.49
CA ARG A 102 6.39 -0.22 -18.09
C ARG A 102 6.53 1.06 -17.28
N LEU A 103 6.42 2.20 -17.94
CA LEU A 103 6.32 3.50 -17.27
C LEU A 103 4.86 3.80 -16.98
N ILE A 104 4.64 4.45 -15.83
CA ILE A 104 3.39 5.14 -15.54
C ILE A 104 3.71 6.60 -15.26
N GLU A 105 3.08 7.48 -16.02
CA GLU A 105 3.20 8.94 -15.89
C GLU A 105 1.78 9.52 -15.81
N GLY A 106 1.39 9.95 -14.59
CA GLY A 106 0.05 10.47 -14.32
C GLY A 106 -1.00 9.38 -14.16
N GLY A 107 -1.45 8.74 -15.24
CA GLY A 107 -2.51 7.75 -15.18
C GLY A 107 -2.48 6.69 -16.27
N LEU A 108 -3.18 5.59 -16.01
CA LEU A 108 -3.34 4.44 -16.89
C LEU A 108 -4.81 3.98 -16.84
N LEU A 109 -5.37 3.67 -18.00
CA LEU A 109 -6.61 2.94 -18.10
C LEU A 109 -6.30 1.48 -18.48
N CYS A 110 -6.66 0.53 -17.63
CA CYS A 110 -6.52 -0.90 -17.86
C CYS A 110 -7.88 -1.57 -17.69
N GLY A 111 -8.49 -1.99 -18.81
CA GLY A 111 -9.88 -2.45 -18.82
C GLY A 111 -10.87 -1.37 -18.35
N ASP A 112 -11.60 -1.64 -17.28
CA ASP A 112 -12.51 -0.68 -16.64
C ASP A 112 -11.89 -0.02 -15.38
N MET A 113 -10.60 -0.24 -15.11
CA MET A 113 -9.89 0.35 -13.99
C MET A 113 -9.02 1.53 -14.43
N ARG A 114 -9.29 2.70 -13.88
CA ARG A 114 -8.40 3.86 -13.98
C ARG A 114 -7.44 3.85 -12.80
N ILE A 115 -6.15 3.85 -13.10
CA ILE A 115 -5.07 3.89 -12.10
C ILE A 115 -4.34 5.21 -12.25
N GLU A 116 -4.20 5.95 -11.16
CA GLU A 116 -3.50 7.22 -11.11
C GLU A 116 -2.37 7.16 -10.09
N SER A 117 -1.19 7.65 -10.45
CA SER A 117 -0.04 7.75 -9.55
C SER A 117 0.07 9.18 -9.00
N PHE A 118 0.46 9.29 -7.73
CA PHE A 118 0.72 10.59 -7.09
C PHE A 118 2.00 10.52 -6.26
N ALA A 119 2.76 11.62 -6.25
CA ALA A 119 4.02 11.71 -5.53
C ALA A 119 3.81 11.68 -4.01
N ILE A 120 4.69 10.97 -3.31
CA ILE A 120 4.74 10.93 -1.85
C ILE A 120 6.11 11.41 -1.35
N PRO A 121 6.19 12.12 -0.22
CA PRO A 121 7.44 12.59 0.35
C PRO A 121 8.14 11.47 1.12
N HIS A 122 9.10 10.80 0.47
CA HIS A 122 9.90 9.73 1.06
C HIS A 122 11.36 9.80 0.60
N ASP A 123 12.27 9.08 1.28
CA ASP A 123 13.69 9.06 0.95
C ASP A 123 14.03 7.99 -0.11
N ALA A 124 13.32 8.02 -1.22
CA ALA A 124 13.49 7.17 -2.37
C ALA A 124 13.72 8.01 -3.66
N ALA A 125 14.01 7.36 -4.77
CA ALA A 125 14.35 8.05 -6.02
C ALA A 125 13.17 8.86 -6.61
N ASP A 126 11.96 8.26 -6.56
CA ASP A 126 10.72 8.90 -7.05
C ASP A 126 9.51 8.12 -6.53
N PRO A 127 9.21 8.23 -5.23
CA PRO A 127 8.20 7.40 -4.60
C PRO A 127 6.78 7.89 -4.92
N HIS A 128 5.90 6.92 -5.25
CA HIS A 128 4.51 7.17 -5.61
C HIS A 128 3.54 6.31 -4.81
N GLY A 129 2.39 6.90 -4.48
CA GLY A 129 1.17 6.17 -4.14
C GLY A 129 0.30 5.96 -5.38
N TYR A 130 -0.76 5.15 -5.25
CA TYR A 130 -1.66 4.82 -6.36
C TYR A 130 -3.11 4.90 -5.93
N SER A 131 -3.96 5.45 -6.83
CA SER A 131 -5.40 5.38 -6.72
C SER A 131 -5.95 4.50 -7.84
N PHE A 132 -6.86 3.61 -7.49
CA PHE A 132 -7.56 2.70 -8.40
C PHE A 132 -9.05 3.07 -8.38
N THR A 133 -9.61 3.41 -9.54
CA THR A 133 -11.03 3.79 -9.65
C THR A 133 -11.70 2.88 -10.66
N SER A 134 -12.72 2.15 -10.23
CA SER A 134 -13.57 1.35 -11.10
C SER A 134 -14.50 2.25 -11.91
N GLN A 135 -14.46 2.15 -13.24
CA GLN A 135 -15.38 2.89 -14.10
C GLN A 135 -16.81 2.27 -14.11
N ALA A 136 -16.95 1.05 -13.58
CA ALA A 136 -18.24 0.38 -13.50
C ALA A 136 -19.08 0.86 -12.30
N SER A 137 -18.44 1.20 -11.19
CA SER A 137 -19.12 1.56 -9.93
C SER A 137 -18.73 2.94 -9.40
N ASP A 138 -17.73 3.61 -9.99
CA ASP A 138 -17.01 4.77 -9.47
C ASP A 138 -16.33 4.53 -8.11
N ALA A 139 -16.28 3.28 -7.63
CA ALA A 139 -15.57 2.92 -6.41
C ALA A 139 -14.09 3.22 -6.53
N LYS A 140 -13.51 3.78 -5.46
CA LYS A 140 -12.11 4.21 -5.44
C LYS A 140 -11.36 3.62 -4.25
N CYS A 141 -10.22 3.00 -4.55
CA CYS A 141 -9.24 2.58 -3.56
C CYS A 141 -7.95 3.39 -3.70
N THR A 142 -7.43 3.94 -2.61
CA THR A 142 -6.13 4.63 -2.60
C THR A 142 -5.14 3.90 -1.70
N TYR A 143 -3.94 3.66 -2.23
CA TYR A 143 -2.81 3.02 -1.53
C TYR A 143 -1.74 4.07 -1.22
N LEU A 144 -1.50 4.31 0.07
CA LEU A 144 -0.58 5.31 0.59
C LEU A 144 0.26 4.73 1.74
N THR A 145 1.50 4.36 1.45
CA THR A 145 2.53 3.97 2.42
C THR A 145 3.79 4.80 2.21
N ASP A 146 4.68 4.79 3.19
CA ASP A 146 5.99 5.44 3.10
C ASP A 146 5.92 6.97 2.88
N ALA A 147 5.01 7.61 3.59
CA ALA A 147 4.86 9.06 3.53
C ALA A 147 5.45 9.73 4.79
N GLY A 148 6.39 10.65 4.63
CA GLY A 148 6.94 11.42 5.75
C GLY A 148 5.96 12.46 6.31
N PHE A 149 5.06 12.99 5.48
CA PHE A 149 3.98 13.89 5.88
C PHE A 149 2.88 13.94 4.81
N ILE A 150 1.74 14.51 5.15
CA ILE A 150 0.59 14.65 4.25
C ILE A 150 0.70 15.95 3.45
N THR A 151 0.82 15.84 2.14
CA THR A 151 0.82 16.96 1.18
C THR A 151 -0.59 17.25 0.66
N ASP A 152 -0.76 18.39 -0.01
CA ASP A 152 -2.03 18.69 -0.72
C ASP A 152 -2.30 17.67 -1.83
N THR A 153 -1.26 17.25 -2.56
CA THR A 153 -1.36 16.17 -3.58
C THR A 153 -1.91 14.86 -2.99
N ILE A 154 -1.44 14.47 -1.79
CA ILE A 154 -1.95 13.30 -1.08
C ILE A 154 -3.42 13.50 -0.69
N ARG A 155 -3.78 14.69 -0.18
CA ARG A 155 -5.17 15.00 0.18
C ARG A 155 -6.10 14.89 -1.02
N GLU A 156 -5.70 15.44 -2.16
CA GLU A 156 -6.44 15.37 -3.42
C GLU A 156 -6.57 13.93 -3.90
N ALA A 157 -5.48 13.15 -3.86
CA ALA A 157 -5.49 11.75 -4.27
C ALA A 157 -6.39 10.87 -3.39
N VAL A 158 -6.44 11.12 -2.07
CA VAL A 158 -7.27 10.36 -1.12
C VAL A 158 -8.74 10.79 -1.16
N ALA A 159 -9.02 12.03 -1.59
CA ALA A 159 -10.40 12.52 -1.62
C ALA A 159 -11.33 11.60 -2.43
N GLY A 160 -12.48 11.27 -1.84
CA GLY A 160 -13.48 10.40 -2.46
C GLY A 160 -13.13 8.92 -2.49
N SER A 161 -12.09 8.48 -1.80
CA SER A 161 -11.80 7.04 -1.67
C SER A 161 -12.86 6.36 -0.81
N ASP A 162 -13.30 5.18 -1.25
CA ASP A 162 -14.17 4.29 -0.48
C ASP A 162 -13.33 3.35 0.39
N THR A 163 -12.17 2.92 -0.10
CA THR A 163 -11.15 2.20 0.67
C THR A 163 -9.83 2.97 0.65
N LEU A 164 -9.18 3.09 1.80
CA LEU A 164 -7.86 3.70 1.95
C LEU A 164 -6.89 2.76 2.68
N VAL A 165 -5.83 2.35 2.00
CA VAL A 165 -4.65 1.76 2.65
C VAL A 165 -3.75 2.92 3.09
N LEU A 166 -3.60 3.10 4.40
CA LEU A 166 -2.90 4.24 5.00
C LEU A 166 -1.77 3.79 5.91
N GLU A 167 -0.61 4.35 5.74
CA GLU A 167 0.50 4.12 6.66
C GLU A 167 0.15 4.53 8.10
N ALA A 168 0.46 3.62 9.04
CA ALA A 168 0.54 3.88 10.48
C ALA A 168 1.80 3.18 11.01
N ASN A 169 2.97 3.78 10.69
CA ASN A 169 4.23 3.07 10.83
C ASN A 169 4.63 2.88 12.29
N HIS A 170 4.53 3.91 13.13
CA HIS A 170 5.09 3.84 14.48
C HIS A 170 4.26 4.58 15.51
N ASP A 171 4.30 4.08 16.72
CA ASP A 171 4.00 4.86 17.91
C ASP A 171 5.20 5.76 18.27
N VAL A 172 4.95 7.03 18.52
CA VAL A 172 6.00 8.03 18.74
C VAL A 172 6.83 7.72 19.99
N GLU A 173 6.18 7.29 21.09
CA GLU A 173 6.88 6.99 22.33
C GLU A 173 7.66 5.66 22.24
N MET A 174 7.09 4.64 21.61
CA MET A 174 7.84 3.40 21.32
C MET A 174 9.07 3.68 20.47
N LEU A 175 8.96 4.53 19.43
CA LEU A 175 10.09 4.90 18.59
C LEU A 175 11.16 5.66 19.38
N LYS A 176 10.78 6.68 20.16
CA LYS A 176 11.73 7.45 20.98
C LYS A 176 12.48 6.61 21.98
N ASN A 177 11.78 5.68 22.65
CA ASN A 177 12.34 4.81 23.70
C ASN A 177 12.84 3.46 23.17
N GLY A 178 12.58 3.14 21.91
CA GLY A 178 12.91 1.86 21.26
C GLY A 178 14.40 1.68 20.98
N PRO A 179 14.79 0.49 20.49
CA PRO A 179 16.19 0.09 20.35
C PRO A 179 16.92 0.69 19.14
N TYR A 180 16.26 1.47 18.31
CA TYR A 180 16.88 2.02 17.10
C TYR A 180 17.93 3.08 17.42
N PRO A 181 19.04 3.13 16.64
CA PRO A 181 20.01 4.23 16.75
C PRO A 181 19.35 5.60 16.52
N GLN A 182 19.89 6.63 17.18
CA GLN A 182 19.32 7.98 17.12
C GLN A 182 19.17 8.52 15.70
N ALA A 183 20.15 8.28 14.83
CA ALA A 183 20.11 8.69 13.42
C ALA A 183 18.90 8.05 12.67
N LEU A 184 18.59 6.79 12.94
CA LEU A 184 17.44 6.10 12.34
C LEU A 184 16.13 6.64 12.89
N LYS A 185 16.03 6.93 14.20
CA LYS A 185 14.86 7.57 14.79
C LYS A 185 14.59 8.93 14.16
N GLN A 186 15.63 9.76 13.99
CA GLN A 186 15.52 11.07 13.33
C GLN A 186 15.08 10.95 11.88
N ARG A 187 15.60 9.95 11.14
CA ARG A 187 15.16 9.67 9.76
C ARG A 187 13.69 9.32 9.71
N ILE A 188 13.22 8.41 10.56
CA ILE A 188 11.81 7.98 10.63
C ILE A 188 10.87 9.17 10.95
N LEU A 189 11.27 10.04 11.88
CA LEU A 189 10.51 11.22 12.27
C LEU A 189 10.63 12.42 11.31
N SER A 190 11.45 12.31 10.27
CA SER A 190 11.66 13.41 9.32
C SER A 190 10.50 13.52 8.32
N THR A 191 10.46 14.65 7.59
CA THR A 191 9.52 14.86 6.48
C THR A 191 9.71 13.93 5.28
N ARG A 192 10.70 13.05 5.31
CA ARG A 192 10.98 12.00 4.32
C ARG A 192 10.97 10.61 4.96
N GLY A 193 10.49 10.51 6.19
CA GLY A 193 10.36 9.27 6.94
C GLY A 193 8.99 8.62 6.76
N HIS A 194 8.27 8.43 7.88
CA HIS A 194 7.01 7.67 7.92
C HIS A 194 5.96 8.34 8.80
N LEU A 195 4.68 8.13 8.48
CA LEU A 195 3.57 8.60 9.31
C LEU A 195 3.52 7.82 10.63
N SER A 196 3.35 8.54 11.74
CA SER A 196 3.02 7.92 13.03
C SER A 196 1.53 7.56 13.09
N ASN A 197 1.15 6.70 14.07
CA ASN A 197 -0.25 6.38 14.35
C ASN A 197 -1.07 7.65 14.58
N ASN A 198 -0.54 8.61 15.34
CA ASN A 198 -1.18 9.90 15.61
C ASN A 198 -1.39 10.70 14.33
N THR A 199 -0.37 10.79 13.47
CA THR A 199 -0.47 11.55 12.22
C THR A 199 -1.50 10.92 11.28
N ALA A 200 -1.54 9.60 11.20
CA ALA A 200 -2.54 8.86 10.42
C ALA A 200 -3.97 9.17 10.93
N GLY A 201 -4.21 9.08 12.25
CA GLY A 201 -5.52 9.39 12.85
C GLY A 201 -5.95 10.84 12.65
N ILE A 202 -5.03 11.80 12.83
CA ILE A 202 -5.30 13.23 12.61
C ILE A 202 -5.62 13.50 11.13
N PHE A 203 -4.89 12.86 10.22
CA PHE A 203 -5.17 12.98 8.78
C PHE A 203 -6.58 12.47 8.47
N LEU A 204 -6.93 11.27 8.89
CA LEU A 204 -8.28 10.71 8.71
C LEU A 204 -9.34 11.65 9.29
N ALA A 205 -9.18 12.12 10.53
CA ALA A 205 -10.12 13.02 11.16
C ALA A 205 -10.28 14.37 10.41
N SER A 206 -9.31 14.75 9.57
CA SER A 206 -9.33 15.99 8.78
C SER A 206 -10.02 15.87 7.42
N LEU A 207 -10.31 14.65 6.95
CA LEU A 207 -10.95 14.42 5.65
C LEU A 207 -12.40 14.92 5.66
N ALA A 208 -12.88 15.50 4.56
CA ALA A 208 -14.27 15.96 4.43
C ALA A 208 -15.26 14.78 4.52
N LYS A 209 -14.92 13.66 3.88
CA LYS A 209 -15.63 12.36 3.96
C LYS A 209 -14.59 11.29 4.31
N LEU A 210 -14.86 10.47 5.32
CA LEU A 210 -14.03 9.31 5.61
C LEU A 210 -14.27 8.20 4.57
N PRO A 211 -13.23 7.44 4.20
CA PRO A 211 -13.41 6.18 3.50
C PRO A 211 -14.28 5.22 4.31
N GLU A 212 -15.08 4.41 3.65
CA GLU A 212 -15.86 3.35 4.31
C GLU A 212 -14.96 2.34 5.00
N HIS A 213 -13.84 1.99 4.33
CA HIS A 213 -12.82 1.08 4.86
C HIS A 213 -11.45 1.77 4.92
N VAL A 214 -10.79 1.65 6.05
CA VAL A 214 -9.39 2.08 6.23
C VAL A 214 -8.55 0.92 6.69
N VAL A 215 -7.49 0.61 5.94
CA VAL A 215 -6.51 -0.42 6.31
C VAL A 215 -5.24 0.28 6.78
N LEU A 216 -4.98 0.25 8.09
CA LEU A 216 -3.73 0.73 8.66
C LEU A 216 -2.60 -0.23 8.26
N ALA A 217 -1.58 0.28 7.60
CA ALA A 217 -0.56 -0.52 6.95
C ALA A 217 0.86 -0.06 7.29
N HIS A 218 1.86 -0.83 6.85
CA HIS A 218 3.29 -0.53 6.98
C HIS A 218 3.76 -0.32 8.43
N LEU A 219 3.23 -1.14 9.35
CA LEU A 219 3.57 -1.05 10.77
C LEU A 219 5.00 -1.52 11.03
N SER A 220 5.74 -0.77 11.85
CA SER A 220 7.07 -1.14 12.33
C SER A 220 7.00 -2.28 13.34
N GLU A 221 7.70 -3.39 13.10
CA GLU A 221 7.74 -4.53 14.04
C GLU A 221 8.37 -4.18 15.40
N LYS A 222 9.17 -3.11 15.47
CA LYS A 222 9.92 -2.74 16.68
C LYS A 222 9.34 -1.56 17.41
N ASN A 223 8.63 -0.69 16.72
CA ASN A 223 8.17 0.59 17.26
C ASN A 223 6.65 0.75 17.09
N ASN A 224 5.93 -0.35 16.92
CA ASN A 224 4.48 -0.36 16.86
C ASN A 224 3.90 -1.71 17.31
N LEU A 225 2.62 -1.70 17.62
CA LEU A 225 1.79 -2.89 17.84
C LEU A 225 0.48 -2.70 17.08
N PRO A 226 -0.09 -3.74 16.45
CA PRO A 226 -1.35 -3.63 15.71
C PRO A 226 -2.48 -3.01 16.55
N GLN A 227 -2.66 -3.48 17.79
CA GLN A 227 -3.67 -2.95 18.68
C GLN A 227 -3.42 -1.48 19.05
N LEU A 228 -2.17 -1.09 19.29
CA LEU A 228 -1.81 0.30 19.62
C LEU A 228 -2.07 1.24 18.44
N ALA A 229 -1.79 0.81 17.22
CA ALA A 229 -2.10 1.59 16.01
C ALA A 229 -3.61 1.78 15.87
N GLN A 230 -4.38 0.70 16.03
CA GLN A 230 -5.84 0.73 15.98
C GLN A 230 -6.41 1.65 17.07
N ASP A 231 -6.08 1.42 18.33
CA ASP A 231 -6.60 2.19 19.48
C ASP A 231 -6.28 3.68 19.33
N THR A 232 -5.08 4.02 18.85
CA THR A 232 -4.67 5.42 18.63
C THR A 232 -5.57 6.11 17.61
N VAL A 233 -5.82 5.46 16.47
CA VAL A 233 -6.66 6.03 15.40
C VAL A 233 -8.11 6.09 15.83
N GLU A 234 -8.64 5.03 16.45
CA GLU A 234 -10.02 4.97 16.97
C GLU A 234 -10.30 6.07 17.99
N ASN A 235 -9.39 6.27 18.95
CA ASN A 235 -9.53 7.33 19.95
C ASN A 235 -9.58 8.73 19.31
N ILE A 236 -8.72 9.01 18.32
CA ILE A 236 -8.72 10.28 17.60
C ILE A 236 -10.03 10.50 16.84
N LEU A 237 -10.54 9.47 16.17
CA LEU A 237 -11.80 9.54 15.44
C LEU A 237 -13.00 9.68 16.39
N ALA A 238 -12.99 8.97 17.53
CA ALA A 238 -14.02 9.05 18.55
C ALA A 238 -14.10 10.46 19.18
N ASP A 239 -12.95 11.08 19.51
CA ASP A 239 -12.86 12.44 19.99
C ASP A 239 -13.48 13.47 19.02
N LYS A 240 -13.43 13.17 17.72
CA LYS A 240 -14.04 13.96 16.65
C LYS A 240 -15.48 13.51 16.32
N LYS A 241 -16.00 12.48 17.00
CA LYS A 241 -17.32 11.86 16.78
C LYS A 241 -17.49 11.30 15.35
N ARG A 242 -16.42 10.72 14.81
CA ARG A 242 -16.35 10.22 13.42
C ARG A 242 -16.05 8.72 13.31
N LEU A 243 -15.91 8.02 14.43
CA LEU A 243 -15.54 6.60 14.43
C LEU A 243 -16.56 5.72 13.69
N GLU A 244 -17.84 6.03 13.82
CA GLU A 244 -18.93 5.29 13.15
C GLU A 244 -18.99 5.50 11.62
N GLU A 245 -18.19 6.43 11.07
CA GLU A 245 -18.16 6.71 9.63
C GLU A 245 -17.28 5.73 8.85
N THR A 246 -16.48 4.88 9.53
CA THR A 246 -15.47 4.04 8.88
C THR A 246 -15.26 2.73 9.63
N GLN A 247 -14.83 1.69 8.91
CA GLN A 247 -14.31 0.45 9.49
C GLN A 247 -12.79 0.43 9.41
N LEU A 248 -12.13 0.18 10.55
CA LEU A 248 -10.68 0.10 10.63
C LEU A 248 -10.22 -1.36 10.60
N PHE A 249 -9.23 -1.63 9.77
CA PHE A 249 -8.50 -2.88 9.68
C PHE A 249 -7.02 -2.60 9.92
N VAL A 250 -6.28 -3.56 10.45
CA VAL A 250 -4.83 -3.43 10.62
C VAL A 250 -4.14 -4.53 9.85
N ALA A 251 -3.32 -4.14 8.89
CA ALA A 251 -2.56 -5.08 8.08
C ALA A 251 -1.46 -5.78 8.90
N ASP A 252 -1.15 -7.01 8.55
CA ASP A 252 -0.17 -7.86 9.25
C ASP A 252 0.99 -8.24 8.31
N GLN A 253 2.19 -8.39 8.87
CA GLN A 253 3.38 -8.80 8.10
C GLN A 253 3.28 -10.26 7.62
N HIS A 254 2.58 -11.10 8.35
CA HIS A 254 2.62 -12.57 8.20
C HIS A 254 1.28 -13.19 7.84
N LYS A 255 0.19 -12.45 7.97
CA LYS A 255 -1.18 -12.92 7.72
C LYS A 255 -1.85 -12.08 6.66
N LEU A 256 -2.79 -12.70 5.94
CA LEU A 256 -3.66 -12.00 5.01
C LEU A 256 -4.68 -11.16 5.80
N VAL A 257 -4.89 -9.92 5.35
CA VAL A 257 -5.94 -9.04 5.88
C VAL A 257 -6.71 -8.46 4.70
N ALA A 258 -8.02 -8.63 4.68
CA ALA A 258 -8.90 -8.08 3.68
C ALA A 258 -9.82 -7.02 4.30
N ASP A 259 -10.17 -5.99 3.52
CA ASP A 259 -11.09 -4.90 3.90
C ASP A 259 -12.57 -5.32 3.87
N SER A 260 -12.85 -6.49 3.31
CA SER A 260 -14.18 -7.09 3.21
C SER A 260 -14.08 -8.62 3.26
N PRO A 261 -15.18 -9.34 3.53
CA PRO A 261 -15.18 -10.78 3.44
C PRO A 261 -14.66 -11.24 2.09
N LEU A 262 -13.65 -12.12 2.08
CA LEU A 262 -13.14 -12.72 0.85
C LEU A 262 -14.29 -13.52 0.21
N THR A 263 -14.89 -12.99 -0.83
CA THR A 263 -15.74 -13.76 -1.73
C THR A 263 -14.83 -14.65 -2.55
N LEU A 264 -14.49 -15.82 -1.98
CA LEU A 264 -13.88 -16.88 -2.74
C LEU A 264 -14.95 -17.36 -3.73
N ASP A 265 -14.90 -16.85 -4.96
CA ASP A 265 -15.66 -17.42 -6.06
C ASP A 265 -15.01 -18.79 -6.34
N LEU A 266 -15.43 -19.78 -5.57
CA LEU A 266 -15.13 -21.18 -5.81
C LEU A 266 -15.94 -21.54 -7.05
N GLY A 267 -15.43 -21.12 -8.24
CA GLY A 267 -16.05 -21.46 -9.52
C GLY A 267 -16.23 -22.96 -9.64
N PHE A 268 -17.39 -23.47 -9.24
CA PHE A 268 -17.92 -24.80 -9.55
C PHE A 268 -18.75 -24.72 -10.82
#